data_e143237d6fca99655b1a8ce329abe3c6
#
_entry.id   e143237d6fca99655b1a8ce329abe3c6
#
_cell.length_a   1.000
_cell.length_b   1.000
_cell.length_c   1.000
_cell.angle_alpha   90.00
_cell.angle_beta   90.00
_cell.angle_gamma   90.00
#
_symmetry.space_group_name_H-M   'P 1'
#
loop_
_entity.id
_entity.type
_entity.pdbx_description
1 polymer ?
#
loop_
_entity_poly.entity_id
_entity_poly.type
_entity_poly.pdbx_seq_one_letter_code
_entity_poly.pdbx_strand_id
1 'polypeptide(L)'
;MSKRMGLWGAGCIAVTIAISTGCSNGADQGSSGAERTAQPSATPAAATATIAALATAVPTPAATAAPAVKSVSLIPEVRDYSGSGRGYELDGVNVQADYSADPTLPLGVFLPETMIRFEQDGRTAWGTADKHNYITLIKLGTEKAATGGKFEPGTDPGLLKFKEYEGSRVEGDRRVEAFIFSAYKDTYRAEIHIQDEQRDALLPLFTSMLSGVEYMEKQPPIKPGVFFKVPDVGSSPGNKQALQETLDCIAAWAAGDKEKFAATMYSPLLNDNLQYLLDHKNVYRFHKLTVVGIPVEGAKRAAFYVEFTQMTSEGYITDGNYEISLLPNKQGEWKIANID
;
A
#
# COMPACT_ATOMS: atom_id res chain seq x y z
N MET A 1 53.13 -22.09 -16.55
CA MET A 1 53.82 -20.85 -16.91
C MET A 1 52.83 -19.82 -17.42
N SER A 2 52.87 -18.73 -16.81
CA SER A 2 52.46 -17.35 -17.06
C SER A 2 51.01 -16.95 -16.75
N LYS A 3 50.90 -16.26 -15.60
CA LYS A 3 49.85 -15.40 -15.16
C LYS A 3 49.67 -14.20 -16.08
N ARG A 4 48.41 -13.76 -16.32
CA ARG A 4 48.11 -12.33 -16.51
C ARG A 4 46.87 -11.97 -15.72
N MET A 5 47.06 -11.23 -14.66
CA MET A 5 46.09 -10.43 -13.94
C MET A 5 45.71 -9.21 -14.82
N GLY A 6 44.45 -8.97 -15.00
CA GLY A 6 43.89 -7.73 -15.54
C GLY A 6 42.99 -7.05 -14.49
N LEU A 7 43.55 -6.02 -13.89
CA LEU A 7 42.86 -5.09 -12.97
C LEU A 7 41.93 -4.20 -13.81
N TRP A 8 40.63 -4.11 -13.47
CA TRP A 8 39.77 -3.08 -14.02
C TRP A 8 39.14 -2.32 -12.86
N GLY A 9 39.35 -1.00 -12.93
CA GLY A 9 39.08 -0.06 -11.89
C GLY A 9 37.59 0.29 -11.72
N ALA A 10 37.25 0.57 -10.51
CA ALA A 10 35.99 1.15 -10.09
C ALA A 10 35.92 2.63 -10.50
N GLY A 11 34.94 2.97 -11.34
CA GLY A 11 34.57 4.36 -11.65
C GLY A 11 33.36 4.76 -10.82
N CYS A 12 33.58 5.49 -9.74
CA CYS A 12 32.51 6.19 -9.01
C CYS A 12 32.07 7.41 -9.83
N ILE A 13 30.83 7.42 -10.29
CA ILE A 13 30.20 8.63 -10.82
C ILE A 13 29.41 9.27 -9.67
N ALA A 14 29.93 10.36 -9.15
CA ALA A 14 29.23 11.21 -8.22
C ALA A 14 28.29 12.15 -9.00
N VAL A 15 26.98 12.00 -8.80
CA VAL A 15 25.98 12.96 -9.30
C VAL A 15 25.78 14.03 -8.26
N THR A 16 26.24 15.23 -8.55
CA THR A 16 26.04 16.42 -7.71
C THR A 16 24.73 17.09 -8.12
N ILE A 17 23.74 17.06 -7.26
CA ILE A 17 22.49 17.82 -7.44
C ILE A 17 22.70 19.21 -6.84
N ALA A 18 22.71 20.24 -7.70
CA ALA A 18 22.74 21.63 -7.29
C ALA A 18 21.32 22.10 -6.91
N ILE A 19 21.13 22.44 -5.64
CA ILE A 19 19.91 23.08 -5.14
C ILE A 19 20.10 24.59 -5.29
N SER A 20 19.32 25.22 -6.16
CA SER A 20 19.27 26.68 -6.30
C SER A 20 18.29 27.26 -5.27
N THR A 21 18.82 27.87 -4.23
CA THR A 21 18.09 28.74 -3.31
C THR A 21 17.89 30.12 -3.96
N GLY A 22 16.65 30.44 -4.28
CA GLY A 22 16.26 31.79 -4.70
C GLY A 22 15.84 32.62 -3.48
N CYS A 23 16.68 33.58 -3.09
CA CYS A 23 16.29 34.68 -2.21
C CYS A 23 15.60 35.78 -3.03
N SER A 24 14.44 36.25 -2.60
CA SER A 24 13.93 37.55 -2.98
C SER A 24 13.65 38.39 -1.73
N ASN A 25 14.46 39.45 -1.62
CA ASN A 25 14.29 40.56 -0.68
C ASN A 25 13.11 41.44 -1.12
N GLY A 26 12.33 41.88 -0.16
CA GLY A 26 11.40 43.00 -0.30
C GLY A 26 11.28 43.71 1.04
N ALA A 27 12.01 44.81 1.16
CA ALA A 27 11.92 45.76 2.27
C ALA A 27 10.78 46.75 1.98
N ASP A 28 10.11 47.20 3.03
CA ASP A 28 9.87 48.62 3.41
C ASP A 28 8.94 48.67 4.64
N GLN A 29 9.43 49.24 5.71
CA GLN A 29 9.32 50.58 6.26
C GLN A 29 7.94 50.97 6.83
N GLY A 30 8.00 51.38 8.08
CA GLY A 30 7.21 52.49 8.59
C GLY A 30 6.45 52.17 9.88
N SER A 31 7.01 52.51 10.97
CA SER A 31 6.92 53.75 11.76
C SER A 31 5.95 53.72 12.95
N SER A 32 6.57 53.87 14.13
CA SER A 32 6.20 54.74 15.27
C SER A 32 4.77 54.61 15.85
N GLY A 33 4.59 54.45 17.14
CA GLY A 33 5.01 55.26 18.23
C GLY A 33 4.03 55.13 19.39
N ALA A 34 4.60 55.41 20.54
CA ALA A 34 4.03 55.98 21.72
C ALA A 34 3.43 55.07 22.82
N GLU A 35 4.26 54.98 23.84
CA GLU A 35 3.95 54.92 25.26
C GLU A 35 2.71 55.72 25.67
N ARG A 36 1.97 55.21 26.66
CA ARG A 36 1.58 55.99 27.85
C ARG A 36 1.16 55.10 29.00
N THR A 37 1.99 55.27 30.03
CA THR A 37 1.79 55.07 31.46
C THR A 37 0.50 55.74 31.97
N ALA A 38 -0.20 55.12 32.90
CA ALA A 38 -0.56 55.72 34.20
C ALA A 38 -1.54 54.80 35.01
N GLN A 39 -1.08 54.44 36.16
CA GLN A 39 -1.80 54.14 37.40
C GLN A 39 -2.12 55.49 38.10
N PRO A 40 -2.87 55.60 39.22
CA PRO A 40 -3.50 54.64 40.13
C PRO A 40 -4.86 55.01 40.70
N SER A 41 -5.34 54.18 41.65
CA SER A 41 -6.02 54.52 42.90
C SER A 41 -7.53 54.79 42.91
N ALA A 42 -8.27 54.02 43.61
CA ALA A 42 -8.82 54.32 44.97
C ALA A 42 -9.84 53.28 45.43
N THR A 43 -9.59 52.72 46.59
CA THR A 43 -10.56 52.03 47.45
C THR A 43 -11.46 53.09 48.11
N PRO A 44 -12.73 52.78 48.36
CA PRO A 44 -13.27 52.96 49.72
C PRO A 44 -13.99 51.77 50.30
N ALA A 45 -13.99 51.80 51.62
CA ALA A 45 -14.38 50.77 52.54
C ALA A 45 -15.91 50.62 52.77
N ALA A 46 -16.26 49.40 53.15
CA ALA A 46 -17.25 48.96 54.14
C ALA A 46 -18.65 49.57 54.20
N ALA A 47 -19.62 48.69 53.99
CA ALA A 47 -20.84 48.68 54.75
C ALA A 47 -21.35 47.21 54.91
N THR A 48 -21.30 46.75 56.15
CA THR A 48 -21.83 45.46 56.58
C THR A 48 -23.34 45.58 56.68
N ALA A 49 -24.09 44.82 55.85
CA ALA A 49 -25.53 44.63 56.06
C ALA A 49 -25.78 43.13 56.13
N THR A 50 -26.08 42.70 57.34
CA THR A 50 -26.58 41.33 57.63
C THR A 50 -28.03 41.23 57.16
N ILE A 51 -28.25 40.43 56.14
CA ILE A 51 -29.60 40.02 55.72
C ILE A 51 -29.71 38.52 55.85
N ALA A 52 -30.68 38.09 56.63
CA ALA A 52 -31.02 36.68 56.87
C ALA A 52 -31.31 35.94 55.53
N ALA A 53 -30.63 34.86 55.31
CA ALA A 53 -30.83 34.03 54.15
C ALA A 53 -32.09 33.20 54.23
N LEU A 54 -33.06 33.52 53.41
CA LEU A 54 -34.15 32.61 53.06
C LEU A 54 -33.58 31.60 52.07
N ALA A 55 -33.45 30.34 52.50
CA ALA A 55 -32.94 29.29 51.64
C ALA A 55 -34.00 28.94 50.58
N THR A 56 -33.89 29.57 49.44
CA THR A 56 -34.60 29.14 48.22
C THR A 56 -33.84 27.99 47.61
N ALA A 57 -34.44 26.79 47.57
CA ALA A 57 -33.87 25.63 46.87
C ALA A 57 -33.68 26.00 45.41
N VAL A 58 -32.42 26.12 45.00
CA VAL A 58 -32.01 26.24 43.57
C VAL A 58 -32.32 24.91 42.91
N PRO A 59 -33.17 24.86 41.86
CA PRO A 59 -33.36 23.62 41.11
C PRO A 59 -32.02 23.21 40.52
N THR A 60 -31.57 21.99 40.84
CA THR A 60 -30.42 21.35 40.23
C THR A 60 -30.65 21.36 38.71
N PRO A 61 -29.75 21.96 37.90
CA PRO A 61 -29.90 21.90 36.45
C PRO A 61 -29.93 20.43 36.04
N ALA A 62 -30.99 20.03 35.35
CA ALA A 62 -31.06 18.71 34.73
C ALA A 62 -29.83 18.56 33.87
N ALA A 63 -29.06 17.49 34.10
CA ALA A 63 -27.90 17.15 33.27
C ALA A 63 -28.37 17.10 31.82
N THR A 64 -27.97 18.07 31.03
CA THR A 64 -28.19 18.08 29.58
C THR A 64 -27.50 16.86 29.04
N ALA A 65 -28.27 15.87 28.57
CA ALA A 65 -27.71 14.69 27.92
C ALA A 65 -26.77 15.17 26.78
N ALA A 66 -25.53 14.75 26.85
CA ALA A 66 -24.58 15.05 25.79
C ALA A 66 -25.17 14.60 24.43
N PRO A 67 -25.08 15.39 23.36
CA PRO A 67 -25.63 15.01 22.08
C PRO A 67 -25.04 13.66 21.68
N ALA A 68 -25.90 12.72 21.31
CA ALA A 68 -25.53 11.41 20.84
C ALA A 68 -24.58 11.60 19.66
N VAL A 69 -23.29 11.27 19.84
CA VAL A 69 -22.28 11.31 18.77
C VAL A 69 -22.73 10.29 17.73
N LYS A 70 -23.03 10.73 16.52
CA LYS A 70 -23.34 9.81 15.42
C LYS A 70 -22.09 8.95 15.19
N SER A 71 -22.16 7.66 15.50
CA SER A 71 -21.06 6.73 15.27
C SER A 71 -20.82 6.54 13.76
N VAL A 72 -19.59 6.76 13.34
CA VAL A 72 -19.13 6.55 11.97
C VAL A 72 -18.49 5.16 11.91
N SER A 73 -18.63 4.46 10.78
CA SER A 73 -17.90 3.21 10.58
C SER A 73 -16.48 3.51 10.11
N LEU A 74 -15.49 2.96 10.80
CA LEU A 74 -14.09 2.96 10.35
C LEU A 74 -13.89 1.90 9.24
N ILE A 75 -14.50 0.74 9.41
CA ILE A 75 -14.45 -0.40 8.48
C ILE A 75 -15.88 -0.68 8.02
N PRO A 76 -16.41 0.10 7.05
CA PRO A 76 -17.84 0.05 6.72
C PRO A 76 -18.26 -1.30 6.15
N GLU A 77 -17.46 -1.87 5.29
CA GLU A 77 -17.64 -3.16 4.65
C GLU A 77 -16.29 -3.67 4.17
N VAL A 78 -15.95 -4.88 4.56
CA VAL A 78 -14.74 -5.54 4.04
C VAL A 78 -15.07 -6.13 2.68
N ARG A 79 -14.42 -5.57 1.63
CA ARG A 79 -14.62 -5.98 0.23
C ARG A 79 -13.59 -7.02 -0.18
N ASP A 80 -13.89 -7.71 -1.28
CA ASP A 80 -12.88 -8.55 -1.92
C ASP A 80 -11.77 -7.70 -2.51
N TYR A 81 -10.53 -8.15 -2.33
CA TYR A 81 -9.37 -7.52 -2.94
C TYR A 81 -9.46 -7.62 -4.46
N SER A 82 -9.30 -6.48 -5.13
CA SER A 82 -9.48 -6.34 -6.57
C SER A 82 -8.18 -6.43 -7.40
N GLY A 83 -7.04 -6.62 -6.73
CA GLY A 83 -5.73 -6.62 -7.40
C GLY A 83 -5.09 -5.24 -7.58
N SER A 84 -5.71 -4.19 -7.05
CA SER A 84 -5.23 -2.81 -7.20
C SER A 84 -4.54 -2.31 -5.93
N GLY A 85 -3.52 -1.44 -6.09
CA GLY A 85 -2.95 -0.66 -4.99
C GLY A 85 -3.91 0.44 -4.52
N ARG A 86 -3.57 1.09 -3.42
CA ARG A 86 -4.35 2.18 -2.82
C ARG A 86 -3.46 3.35 -2.43
N GLY A 87 -3.97 4.58 -2.57
CA GLY A 87 -3.35 5.78 -2.01
C GLY A 87 -4.04 6.20 -0.72
N TYR A 88 -3.27 6.69 0.25
CA TYR A 88 -3.76 7.38 1.44
C TYR A 88 -3.42 8.85 1.34
N GLU A 89 -4.38 9.71 1.64
CA GLU A 89 -4.12 11.14 1.81
C GLU A 89 -3.87 11.43 3.29
N LEU A 90 -2.65 11.84 3.61
CA LEU A 90 -2.22 12.18 4.97
C LEU A 90 -1.62 13.58 4.93
N ASP A 91 -2.24 14.51 5.63
CA ASP A 91 -1.79 15.92 5.71
C ASP A 91 -1.54 16.56 4.32
N GLY A 92 -2.39 16.21 3.33
CA GLY A 92 -2.27 16.68 1.95
C GLY A 92 -1.19 15.96 1.11
N VAL A 93 -0.55 14.92 1.65
CA VAL A 93 0.41 14.08 0.93
C VAL A 93 -0.24 12.75 0.54
N ASN A 94 -0.14 12.37 -0.73
CA ASN A 94 -0.60 11.06 -1.19
C ASN A 94 0.50 10.02 -0.96
N VAL A 95 0.21 9.04 -0.10
CA VAL A 95 1.09 7.91 0.23
C VAL A 95 0.57 6.68 -0.49
N GLN A 96 1.37 6.15 -1.41
CA GLN A 96 1.06 4.90 -2.11
C GLN A 96 1.23 3.70 -1.19
N ALA A 97 0.38 2.70 -1.34
CA ALA A 97 0.38 1.51 -0.53
C ALA A 97 -0.02 0.28 -1.36
N ASP A 98 0.70 -0.81 -1.14
CA ASP A 98 0.44 -2.09 -1.79
C ASP A 98 -0.31 -3.03 -0.84
N TYR A 99 -1.14 -3.90 -1.42
CA TYR A 99 -1.86 -4.88 -0.61
C TYR A 99 -0.89 -5.89 0.00
N SER A 100 -0.99 -6.07 1.31
CA SER A 100 -0.19 -7.01 2.09
C SER A 100 -1.09 -7.97 2.85
N ALA A 101 -1.20 -9.20 2.34
CA ALA A 101 -2.06 -10.24 2.90
C ALA A 101 -1.52 -10.79 4.21
N ASP A 102 -2.42 -11.16 5.12
CA ASP A 102 -2.09 -12.04 6.25
C ASP A 102 -1.89 -13.48 5.75
N PRO A 103 -0.76 -14.13 6.05
CA PRO A 103 -0.54 -15.52 5.63
C PRO A 103 -1.46 -16.54 6.31
N THR A 104 -2.14 -16.17 7.41
CA THR A 104 -3.00 -17.08 8.21
C THR A 104 -4.48 -16.73 8.13
N LEU A 105 -4.81 -15.48 7.89
CA LEU A 105 -6.19 -14.99 7.76
C LEU A 105 -6.51 -14.63 6.31
N PRO A 106 -7.78 -14.68 5.89
CA PRO A 106 -8.18 -14.24 4.55
C PRO A 106 -8.37 -12.71 4.50
N LEU A 107 -7.49 -11.97 5.15
CA LEU A 107 -7.52 -10.51 5.24
C LEU A 107 -6.15 -9.94 4.94
N GLY A 108 -6.11 -8.69 4.52
CA GLY A 108 -4.90 -7.92 4.40
C GLY A 108 -5.18 -6.44 4.52
N VAL A 109 -4.10 -5.68 4.58
CA VAL A 109 -4.12 -4.21 4.62
C VAL A 109 -3.32 -3.65 3.45
N PHE A 110 -3.60 -2.41 3.07
CA PHE A 110 -2.70 -1.70 2.16
C PHE A 110 -1.55 -1.11 2.97
N LEU A 111 -0.35 -1.60 2.68
CA LEU A 111 0.88 -1.28 3.42
C LEU A 111 1.65 -0.19 2.68
N PRO A 112 1.87 0.99 3.28
CA PRO A 112 2.74 2.02 2.72
C PRO A 112 4.17 1.52 2.52
N GLU A 113 4.87 2.02 1.49
CA GLU A 113 6.27 1.66 1.22
C GLU A 113 7.24 1.94 2.38
N THR A 114 6.88 2.88 3.25
CA THR A 114 7.66 3.23 4.45
C THR A 114 7.48 2.25 5.60
N MET A 115 6.57 1.30 5.47
CA MET A 115 6.24 0.30 6.49
C MET A 115 6.61 -1.11 6.04
N ILE A 116 6.68 -2.04 6.99
CA ILE A 116 7.01 -3.44 6.74
C ILE A 116 5.97 -4.39 7.31
N ARG A 117 5.85 -5.56 6.68
CA ARG A 117 5.17 -6.73 7.25
C ARG A 117 6.19 -7.58 8.00
N PHE A 118 5.85 -8.00 9.20
CA PHE A 118 6.70 -8.87 10.03
C PHE A 118 5.84 -9.82 10.89
N GLU A 119 6.49 -10.68 11.64
CA GLU A 119 5.81 -11.53 12.64
C GLU A 119 6.02 -10.96 14.04
N GLN A 120 4.93 -10.85 14.81
CA GLN A 120 4.93 -10.43 16.19
C GLN A 120 4.07 -11.39 17.02
N ASP A 121 4.66 -12.06 18.00
CA ASP A 121 3.96 -13.01 18.88
C ASP A 121 3.16 -14.09 18.15
N GLY A 122 3.72 -14.61 17.04
CA GLY A 122 3.10 -15.63 16.19
C GLY A 122 1.93 -15.12 15.35
N ARG A 123 1.84 -13.80 15.14
CA ARG A 123 0.83 -13.13 14.31
C ARG A 123 1.49 -12.24 13.27
N THR A 124 0.81 -12.03 12.18
CA THR A 124 1.22 -11.01 11.21
C THR A 124 1.01 -9.62 11.80
N ALA A 125 2.02 -8.78 11.63
CA ALA A 125 1.99 -7.38 11.98
C ALA A 125 2.41 -6.52 10.79
N TRP A 126 1.84 -5.34 10.67
CA TRP A 126 2.17 -4.33 9.67
C TRP A 126 2.47 -3.03 10.39
N GLY A 127 3.66 -2.48 10.19
CA GLY A 127 4.04 -1.28 10.94
C GLY A 127 5.39 -0.71 10.57
N THR A 128 5.92 0.10 11.47
CA THR A 128 7.20 0.79 11.30
C THR A 128 8.38 -0.18 11.22
N ALA A 129 9.45 0.22 10.53
CA ALA A 129 10.63 -0.62 10.30
C ALA A 129 11.32 -1.05 11.61
N ASP A 130 11.21 -0.27 12.68
CA ASP A 130 11.71 -0.57 14.03
C ASP A 130 10.82 -1.56 14.81
N LYS A 131 9.63 -1.89 14.26
CA LYS A 131 8.63 -2.81 14.83
C LYS A 131 8.03 -2.38 16.17
N HIS A 132 8.14 -1.10 16.51
CA HIS A 132 7.58 -0.60 17.76
C HIS A 132 6.11 -0.19 17.62
N ASN A 133 5.71 0.24 16.44
CA ASN A 133 4.35 0.67 16.16
C ASN A 133 3.78 -0.16 14.99
N TYR A 134 2.65 -0.84 15.23
CA TYR A 134 2.12 -1.78 14.25
C TYR A 134 0.63 -2.06 14.45
N ILE A 135 0.03 -2.69 13.44
CA ILE A 135 -1.32 -3.25 13.46
C ILE A 135 -1.22 -4.78 13.43
N THR A 136 -2.12 -5.44 14.16
CA THR A 136 -2.39 -6.88 14.01
C THR A 136 -3.87 -7.13 13.79
N LEU A 137 -4.18 -8.22 13.08
CA LEU A 137 -5.56 -8.71 12.91
C LEU A 137 -5.71 -10.06 13.63
N ILE A 138 -6.83 -10.25 14.32
CA ILE A 138 -7.08 -11.43 15.15
C ILE A 138 -8.50 -11.92 14.83
N LYS A 139 -8.63 -13.19 14.44
CA LYS A 139 -9.95 -13.82 14.31
C LYS A 139 -10.48 -14.17 15.70
N LEU A 140 -11.64 -13.65 16.06
CA LEU A 140 -12.30 -13.96 17.34
C LEU A 140 -12.95 -15.35 17.29
N GLY A 141 -13.15 -15.95 18.49
CA GLY A 141 -13.70 -17.29 18.60
C GLY A 141 -12.71 -18.43 18.39
N THR A 142 -11.42 -18.14 18.22
CA THR A 142 -10.32 -19.11 18.22
C THR A 142 -9.59 -19.08 19.56
N GLU A 143 -8.99 -20.21 20.00
CA GLU A 143 -8.26 -20.27 21.29
C GLU A 143 -7.14 -19.24 21.41
N LYS A 144 -6.52 -18.86 20.29
CA LYS A 144 -5.49 -17.81 20.23
C LYS A 144 -6.00 -16.39 20.47
N ALA A 145 -7.32 -16.16 20.39
CA ALA A 145 -7.92 -14.82 20.58
C ALA A 145 -7.95 -14.41 22.07
N ALA A 146 -7.82 -15.37 23.00
CA ALA A 146 -7.98 -15.14 24.43
C ALA A 146 -6.75 -14.51 25.13
N THR A 147 -5.63 -14.31 24.44
CA THR A 147 -4.35 -13.89 25.05
C THR A 147 -4.15 -12.39 25.21
N GLY A 148 -5.12 -11.57 24.87
CA GLY A 148 -5.08 -10.12 25.11
C GLY A 148 -5.76 -9.77 26.43
N GLY A 149 -5.15 -8.90 27.25
CA GLY A 149 -5.79 -8.35 28.47
C GLY A 149 -7.12 -7.66 28.13
N LYS A 150 -7.90 -7.38 29.18
CA LYS A 150 -9.17 -6.65 29.04
C LYS A 150 -8.92 -5.23 28.50
N PHE A 151 -9.69 -4.82 27.50
CA PHE A 151 -9.71 -3.44 27.06
C PHE A 151 -10.60 -2.61 27.99
N GLU A 152 -10.11 -1.46 28.39
CA GLU A 152 -10.90 -0.47 29.14
C GLU A 152 -11.60 0.46 28.13
N PRO A 153 -12.78 1.00 28.47
CA PRO A 153 -13.43 1.98 27.60
C PRO A 153 -12.49 3.12 27.26
N GLY A 154 -12.30 3.35 25.97
CA GLY A 154 -11.40 4.41 25.51
C GLY A 154 -11.93 5.80 25.86
N THR A 155 -11.02 6.73 26.01
CA THR A 155 -11.35 8.15 26.33
C THR A 155 -11.03 9.10 25.19
N ASP A 156 -10.41 8.62 24.10
CA ASP A 156 -10.03 9.42 22.94
C ASP A 156 -11.27 9.79 22.09
N PRO A 157 -11.66 11.08 22.03
CA PRO A 157 -12.82 11.53 21.25
C PRO A 157 -12.68 11.23 19.74
N GLY A 158 -11.45 11.18 19.24
CA GLY A 158 -11.13 10.86 17.85
C GLY A 158 -11.46 9.41 17.49
N LEU A 159 -11.34 8.50 18.46
CA LEU A 159 -11.65 7.07 18.29
C LEU A 159 -13.07 6.71 18.70
N LEU A 160 -13.64 7.37 19.72
CA LEU A 160 -15.02 7.14 20.19
C LEU A 160 -16.09 7.39 19.11
N LYS A 161 -15.76 8.12 18.04
CA LYS A 161 -16.64 8.29 16.89
C LYS A 161 -16.86 7.01 16.08
N PHE A 162 -15.94 6.05 16.17
CA PHE A 162 -16.00 4.82 15.38
C PHE A 162 -16.80 3.74 16.11
N LYS A 163 -17.79 3.17 15.44
CA LYS A 163 -18.64 2.13 16.01
C LYS A 163 -17.91 0.81 16.32
N GLU A 164 -16.80 0.55 15.63
CA GLU A 164 -15.96 -0.63 15.79
C GLU A 164 -15.02 -0.52 17.00
N TYR A 165 -14.83 0.67 17.55
CA TYR A 165 -13.88 0.89 18.62
C TYR A 165 -14.29 0.20 19.92
N GLU A 166 -13.50 -0.78 20.38
CA GLU A 166 -13.76 -1.55 21.62
C GLU A 166 -13.21 -0.82 22.85
N GLY A 167 -12.06 -0.16 22.71
CA GLY A 167 -11.38 0.51 23.83
C GLY A 167 -9.86 0.44 23.71
N SER A 168 -9.18 0.73 24.81
CA SER A 168 -7.73 0.74 24.88
C SER A 168 -7.18 -0.02 26.08
N ARG A 169 -5.89 -0.41 26.01
CA ARG A 169 -5.09 -0.89 27.14
C ARG A 169 -3.67 -0.37 27.02
N VAL A 170 -2.95 -0.36 28.12
CA VAL A 170 -1.54 0.03 28.17
C VAL A 170 -0.67 -1.23 28.30
N GLU A 171 0.34 -1.35 27.46
CA GLU A 171 1.34 -2.43 27.48
C GLU A 171 2.75 -1.82 27.51
N GLY A 172 3.30 -1.67 28.73
CA GLY A 172 4.60 -1.03 28.90
C GLY A 172 4.58 0.45 28.50
N ASP A 173 5.34 0.80 27.47
CA ASP A 173 5.44 2.13 26.86
C ASP A 173 4.48 2.35 25.68
N ARG A 174 3.62 1.38 25.41
CA ARG A 174 2.68 1.39 24.28
C ARG A 174 1.25 1.40 24.73
N ARG A 175 0.43 2.05 23.94
CA ARG A 175 -1.02 1.96 23.99
C ARG A 175 -1.52 1.06 22.89
N VAL A 176 -2.45 0.19 23.22
CA VAL A 176 -3.12 -0.70 22.26
C VAL A 176 -4.56 -0.24 22.13
N GLU A 177 -4.94 0.15 20.92
CA GLU A 177 -6.30 0.54 20.56
C GLU A 177 -6.96 -0.62 19.82
N ALA A 178 -8.14 -1.05 20.23
CA ALA A 178 -8.82 -2.20 19.67
C ALA A 178 -10.11 -1.83 18.93
N PHE A 179 -10.33 -2.50 17.81
CA PHE A 179 -11.50 -2.34 16.94
C PHE A 179 -12.07 -3.71 16.60
N ILE A 180 -13.38 -3.90 16.78
CA ILE A 180 -14.08 -5.15 16.41
C ILE A 180 -14.90 -4.90 15.15
N PHE A 181 -14.71 -5.77 14.15
CA PHE A 181 -15.44 -5.71 12.89
C PHE A 181 -15.79 -7.12 12.40
N SER A 182 -16.74 -7.18 11.48
CA SER A 182 -17.13 -8.44 10.82
C SER A 182 -16.67 -8.43 9.37
N ALA A 183 -16.16 -9.57 8.91
CA ALA A 183 -15.90 -9.82 7.51
C ALA A 183 -16.49 -11.18 7.15
N TYR A 184 -17.40 -11.19 6.18
CA TYR A 184 -18.17 -12.38 5.82
C TYR A 184 -18.87 -12.98 7.04
N LYS A 185 -18.56 -14.24 7.38
CA LYS A 185 -19.17 -14.98 8.50
C LYS A 185 -18.39 -14.90 9.81
N ASP A 186 -17.24 -14.27 9.78
CA ASP A 186 -16.31 -14.24 10.89
C ASP A 186 -16.21 -12.84 11.52
N THR A 187 -15.86 -12.81 12.80
CA THR A 187 -15.60 -11.58 13.54
C THR A 187 -14.11 -11.48 13.83
N TYR A 188 -13.59 -10.27 13.66
CA TYR A 188 -12.17 -9.98 13.82
C TYR A 188 -11.98 -8.82 14.79
N ARG A 189 -10.82 -8.80 15.44
CA ARG A 189 -10.29 -7.65 16.17
C ARG A 189 -9.04 -7.14 15.46
N ALA A 190 -9.00 -5.84 15.20
CA ALA A 190 -7.78 -5.15 14.85
C ALA A 190 -7.20 -4.49 16.10
N GLU A 191 -5.92 -4.65 16.33
CA GLU A 191 -5.19 -4.00 17.42
C GLU A 191 -4.11 -3.08 16.84
N ILE A 192 -4.16 -1.78 17.17
CA ILE A 192 -3.11 -0.81 16.87
C ILE A 192 -2.22 -0.69 18.10
N HIS A 193 -0.98 -1.15 18.00
CA HIS A 193 0.04 -1.01 19.03
C HIS A 193 0.89 0.21 18.70
N ILE A 194 0.88 1.22 19.57
CA ILE A 194 1.50 2.51 19.28
C ILE A 194 2.12 3.13 20.53
N GLN A 195 3.35 3.62 20.39
CA GLN A 195 4.03 4.38 21.43
C GLN A 195 3.37 5.75 21.59
N ASP A 196 3.14 6.18 22.84
CA ASP A 196 2.42 7.44 23.13
C ASP A 196 3.11 8.65 22.45
N GLU A 197 4.43 8.65 22.33
CA GLU A 197 5.20 9.73 21.71
C GLU A 197 4.97 9.85 20.18
N GLN A 198 4.62 8.75 19.52
CA GLN A 198 4.41 8.71 18.06
C GLN A 198 2.92 8.66 17.69
N ARG A 199 2.05 8.69 18.69
CA ARG A 199 0.62 8.45 18.51
C ARG A 199 -0.03 9.47 17.58
N ASP A 200 0.23 10.75 17.78
CA ASP A 200 -0.39 11.81 16.98
C ASP A 200 0.00 11.74 15.51
N ALA A 201 1.22 11.30 15.22
CA ALA A 201 1.72 11.16 13.85
C ALA A 201 1.23 9.88 13.15
N LEU A 202 1.18 8.74 13.88
CA LEU A 202 0.95 7.44 13.26
C LEU A 202 -0.50 6.95 13.35
N LEU A 203 -1.27 7.39 14.36
CA LEU A 203 -2.65 6.92 14.54
C LEU A 203 -3.56 7.23 13.33
N PRO A 204 -3.47 8.41 12.67
CA PRO A 204 -4.22 8.69 11.45
C PRO A 204 -3.88 7.71 10.32
N LEU A 205 -2.60 7.37 10.14
CA LEU A 205 -2.16 6.41 9.12
C LEU A 205 -2.68 5.01 9.43
N PHE A 206 -2.53 4.52 10.67
CA PHE A 206 -3.01 3.20 11.06
C PHE A 206 -4.53 3.08 10.97
N THR A 207 -5.29 4.11 11.33
CA THR A 207 -6.75 4.12 11.13
C THR A 207 -7.12 4.11 9.63
N SER A 208 -6.35 4.81 8.79
CA SER A 208 -6.53 4.76 7.33
C SER A 208 -6.23 3.37 6.78
N MET A 209 -5.17 2.70 7.25
CA MET A 209 -4.88 1.31 6.87
C MET A 209 -6.02 0.37 7.27
N LEU A 210 -6.56 0.51 8.50
CA LEU A 210 -7.71 -0.29 8.94
C LEU A 210 -8.97 -0.03 8.12
N SER A 211 -9.21 1.20 7.71
CA SER A 211 -10.36 1.51 6.83
C SER A 211 -10.26 0.86 5.45
N GLY A 212 -9.06 0.42 5.09
CA GLY A 212 -8.73 -0.26 3.84
C GLY A 212 -8.53 -1.76 3.96
N VAL A 213 -8.96 -2.39 5.06
CA VAL A 213 -8.91 -3.86 5.16
C VAL A 213 -9.76 -4.49 4.08
N GLU A 214 -9.17 -5.41 3.33
CA GLU A 214 -9.86 -6.18 2.28
C GLU A 214 -9.72 -7.68 2.50
N TYR A 215 -10.67 -8.41 1.94
CA TYR A 215 -10.74 -9.87 2.01
C TYR A 215 -10.10 -10.49 0.77
N MET A 216 -9.29 -11.52 0.98
CA MET A 216 -8.73 -12.31 -0.11
C MET A 216 -8.71 -13.78 0.31
N GLU A 217 -9.61 -14.56 -0.26
CA GLU A 217 -9.58 -16.00 -0.03
C GLU A 217 -8.31 -16.61 -0.61
N LYS A 218 -7.64 -17.43 0.18
CA LYS A 218 -6.44 -18.10 -0.28
C LYS A 218 -6.76 -19.09 -1.38
N GLN A 219 -6.11 -18.88 -2.51
CA GLN A 219 -6.22 -19.78 -3.66
C GLN A 219 -5.05 -20.79 -3.67
N PRO A 220 -5.28 -22.01 -4.16
CA PRO A 220 -4.19 -22.95 -4.36
C PRO A 220 -3.19 -22.41 -5.37
N PRO A 221 -1.86 -22.67 -5.18
CA PRO A 221 -0.85 -22.21 -6.13
C PRO A 221 -1.13 -22.67 -7.56
N ILE A 222 -1.01 -21.75 -8.52
CA ILE A 222 -1.09 -22.09 -9.93
C ILE A 222 0.24 -22.71 -10.40
N LYS A 223 0.17 -23.66 -11.32
CA LYS A 223 1.37 -24.23 -11.94
C LYS A 223 1.86 -23.28 -13.03
N PRO A 224 3.10 -22.74 -12.94
CA PRO A 224 3.65 -21.86 -13.97
C PRO A 224 3.93 -22.62 -15.27
N GLY A 225 3.98 -21.88 -16.37
CA GLY A 225 4.41 -22.40 -17.66
C GLY A 225 3.44 -22.13 -18.80
N VAL A 226 3.72 -22.81 -19.93
CA VAL A 226 2.97 -22.66 -21.19
C VAL A 226 2.11 -23.90 -21.42
N PHE A 227 0.81 -23.70 -21.57
CA PHE A 227 -0.20 -24.79 -21.61
C PHE A 227 -1.18 -24.65 -22.78
N PHE A 228 -0.82 -23.97 -23.83
CA PHE A 228 -1.65 -23.82 -25.02
C PHE A 228 -1.15 -24.65 -26.21
N LYS A 229 -2.05 -24.90 -27.16
CA LYS A 229 -1.66 -25.46 -28.46
C LYS A 229 -1.06 -24.33 -29.31
N VAL A 230 0.12 -24.59 -29.87
CA VAL A 230 0.79 -23.65 -30.77
C VAL A 230 -0.09 -23.41 -32.00
N PRO A 231 -0.39 -22.13 -32.34
CA PRO A 231 -1.23 -21.81 -33.50
C PRO A 231 -0.51 -22.10 -34.82
N ASP A 232 -1.27 -22.39 -35.85
CA ASP A 232 -0.73 -22.51 -37.20
C ASP A 232 -0.56 -21.12 -37.84
N VAL A 233 0.63 -20.83 -38.33
CA VAL A 233 0.99 -19.59 -39.01
C VAL A 233 1.29 -19.80 -40.51
N GLY A 234 0.99 -20.98 -41.04
CA GLY A 234 1.26 -21.37 -42.40
C GLY A 234 2.73 -21.76 -42.64
N SER A 235 3.11 -21.88 -43.91
CA SER A 235 4.40 -22.41 -44.31
C SER A 235 5.53 -21.35 -44.42
N SER A 236 5.21 -20.06 -44.44
CA SER A 236 6.17 -18.97 -44.57
C SER A 236 7.28 -19.03 -43.52
N PRO A 237 8.59 -18.99 -43.92
CA PRO A 237 9.69 -19.00 -42.97
C PRO A 237 9.63 -17.80 -42.00
N GLY A 238 9.28 -16.60 -42.48
CA GLY A 238 9.16 -15.40 -41.64
C GLY A 238 8.06 -15.53 -40.57
N ASN A 239 6.90 -16.11 -40.92
CA ASN A 239 5.84 -16.35 -39.96
C ASN A 239 6.24 -17.35 -38.88
N LYS A 240 6.95 -18.42 -39.27
CA LYS A 240 7.47 -19.43 -38.33
C LYS A 240 8.51 -18.83 -37.38
N GLN A 241 9.38 -17.96 -37.90
CA GLN A 241 10.38 -17.26 -37.08
C GLN A 241 9.71 -16.30 -36.10
N ALA A 242 8.72 -15.50 -36.53
CA ALA A 242 7.96 -14.62 -35.64
C ALA A 242 7.22 -15.38 -34.54
N LEU A 243 6.59 -16.52 -34.89
CA LEU A 243 5.97 -17.39 -33.90
C LEU A 243 6.99 -17.95 -32.92
N GLN A 244 8.12 -18.46 -33.39
CA GLN A 244 9.17 -19.01 -32.52
C GLN A 244 9.68 -17.96 -31.54
N GLU A 245 9.97 -16.73 -31.99
CA GLU A 245 10.41 -15.64 -31.12
C GLU A 245 9.36 -15.28 -30.07
N THR A 246 8.05 -15.33 -30.43
CA THR A 246 6.94 -15.16 -29.48
C THR A 246 6.92 -16.27 -28.43
N LEU A 247 7.09 -17.53 -28.85
CA LEU A 247 7.10 -18.69 -27.94
C LEU A 247 8.31 -18.62 -26.99
N ASP A 248 9.49 -18.21 -27.48
CA ASP A 248 10.70 -18.06 -26.67
C ASP A 248 10.53 -16.95 -25.63
N CYS A 249 9.91 -15.82 -26.01
CA CYS A 249 9.56 -14.74 -25.10
C CYS A 249 8.60 -15.21 -23.99
N ILE A 250 7.49 -15.86 -24.35
CA ILE A 250 6.49 -16.37 -23.38
C ILE A 250 7.12 -17.43 -22.46
N ALA A 251 7.96 -18.31 -22.98
CA ALA A 251 8.63 -19.33 -22.18
C ALA A 251 9.63 -18.70 -21.18
N ALA A 252 10.41 -17.70 -21.62
CA ALA A 252 11.31 -16.95 -20.77
C ALA A 252 10.54 -16.17 -19.68
N TRP A 253 9.44 -15.54 -20.05
CA TRP A 253 8.55 -14.85 -19.11
C TRP A 253 7.97 -15.80 -18.06
N ALA A 254 7.40 -16.94 -18.48
CA ALA A 254 6.86 -17.94 -17.56
C ALA A 254 7.92 -18.51 -16.59
N ALA A 255 9.19 -18.56 -17.03
CA ALA A 255 10.31 -19.03 -16.23
C ALA A 255 10.97 -17.95 -15.37
N GLY A 256 10.66 -16.68 -15.58
CA GLY A 256 11.38 -15.54 -14.97
C GLY A 256 12.83 -15.40 -15.46
N ASP A 257 13.14 -15.93 -16.64
CA ASP A 257 14.50 -15.96 -17.24
C ASP A 257 14.79 -14.62 -17.93
N LYS A 258 15.42 -13.70 -17.17
CA LYS A 258 15.71 -12.33 -17.65
C LYS A 258 16.62 -12.28 -18.85
N GLU A 259 17.58 -13.19 -18.94
CA GLU A 259 18.53 -13.20 -20.07
C GLU A 259 17.85 -13.64 -21.36
N LYS A 260 17.07 -14.72 -21.31
CA LYS A 260 16.33 -15.19 -22.48
C LYS A 260 15.23 -14.21 -22.87
N PHE A 261 14.55 -13.61 -21.91
CA PHE A 261 13.54 -12.59 -22.20
C PHE A 261 14.18 -11.38 -22.93
N ALA A 262 15.28 -10.86 -22.41
CA ALA A 262 16.01 -9.75 -23.04
C ALA A 262 16.50 -10.09 -24.46
N ALA A 263 16.90 -11.33 -24.72
CA ALA A 263 17.35 -11.78 -26.04
C ALA A 263 16.24 -11.75 -27.11
N THR A 264 14.97 -11.80 -26.71
CA THR A 264 13.83 -11.70 -27.64
C THR A 264 13.45 -10.25 -27.96
N MET A 265 13.93 -9.27 -27.19
CA MET A 265 13.52 -7.87 -27.34
C MET A 265 14.20 -7.16 -28.51
N TYR A 266 13.44 -6.25 -29.14
CA TYR A 266 13.94 -5.43 -30.25
C TYR A 266 15.05 -4.45 -29.83
N SER A 267 15.02 -3.99 -28.58
CA SER A 267 16.01 -3.08 -28.04
C SER A 267 16.22 -3.24 -26.53
N PRO A 268 17.40 -2.86 -26.01
CA PRO A 268 17.64 -2.85 -24.56
C PRO A 268 16.63 -1.95 -23.80
N LEU A 269 16.28 -0.79 -24.35
CA LEU A 269 15.32 0.13 -23.73
C LEU A 269 13.93 -0.53 -23.56
N LEU A 270 13.48 -1.30 -24.57
CA LEU A 270 12.22 -2.03 -24.46
C LEU A 270 12.30 -3.10 -23.36
N ASN A 271 13.43 -3.83 -23.30
CA ASN A 271 13.65 -4.79 -22.24
C ASN A 271 13.56 -4.13 -20.85
N ASP A 272 14.22 -2.98 -20.67
CA ASP A 272 14.20 -2.27 -19.39
C ASP A 272 12.79 -1.84 -19.01
N ASN A 273 12.01 -1.36 -19.97
CA ASN A 273 10.62 -0.96 -19.75
C ASN A 273 9.68 -2.14 -19.41
N LEU A 274 10.00 -3.35 -19.84
CA LEU A 274 9.19 -4.56 -19.63
C LEU A 274 9.69 -5.44 -18.48
N GLN A 275 10.74 -5.03 -17.75
CA GLN A 275 11.29 -5.80 -16.63
C GLN A 275 10.23 -6.07 -15.54
N TYR A 276 9.25 -5.19 -15.38
CA TYR A 276 8.15 -5.39 -14.41
C TYR A 276 7.37 -6.69 -14.64
N LEU A 277 7.32 -7.21 -15.87
CA LEU A 277 6.69 -8.50 -16.19
C LEU A 277 7.44 -9.68 -15.56
N LEU A 278 8.74 -9.50 -15.32
CA LEU A 278 9.60 -10.55 -14.75
C LEU A 278 9.94 -10.30 -13.28
N ASP A 279 9.58 -9.10 -12.80
CA ASP A 279 9.89 -8.70 -11.47
C ASP A 279 9.04 -9.38 -10.52
N HIS A 280 9.10 -10.48 -10.33
CA HIS A 280 8.92 -11.08 -9.39
C HIS A 280 8.41 -11.95 -8.71
N LYS A 281 7.79 -11.95 -8.41
CA LYS A 281 7.01 -12.58 -7.36
C LYS A 281 5.72 -13.14 -7.96
N ASN A 282 5.39 -12.78 -9.20
CA ASN A 282 4.22 -13.26 -9.91
C ASN A 282 4.50 -14.59 -10.63
N VAL A 283 3.55 -15.51 -10.53
CA VAL A 283 3.58 -16.79 -11.23
C VAL A 283 2.63 -16.71 -12.41
N TYR A 284 3.09 -17.06 -13.61
CA TYR A 284 2.29 -17.00 -14.83
C TYR A 284 1.99 -18.36 -15.43
N ARG A 285 0.75 -18.56 -15.81
CA ARG A 285 0.25 -19.75 -16.53
C ARG A 285 -0.39 -19.30 -17.84
N PHE A 286 0.34 -19.41 -18.93
CA PHE A 286 -0.14 -19.07 -20.28
C PHE A 286 -1.01 -20.21 -20.81
N HIS A 287 -2.26 -19.92 -21.21
CA HIS A 287 -3.21 -20.95 -21.59
C HIS A 287 -3.81 -20.77 -22.99
N LYS A 288 -3.55 -19.62 -23.67
CA LYS A 288 -3.99 -19.41 -25.05
C LYS A 288 -3.05 -18.47 -25.78
N LEU A 289 -2.77 -18.80 -27.04
CA LEU A 289 -2.05 -17.95 -27.98
C LEU A 289 -2.84 -17.88 -29.28
N THR A 290 -3.15 -16.67 -29.74
CA THR A 290 -3.92 -16.42 -30.94
C THR A 290 -3.13 -15.56 -31.90
N VAL A 291 -3.18 -15.86 -33.19
CA VAL A 291 -2.59 -15.02 -34.24
C VAL A 291 -3.52 -13.85 -34.50
N VAL A 292 -3.06 -12.63 -34.28
CA VAL A 292 -3.81 -11.39 -34.57
C VAL A 292 -3.49 -10.89 -35.98
N GLY A 293 -2.20 -10.91 -36.32
CA GLY A 293 -1.74 -10.53 -37.64
C GLY A 293 -0.42 -11.22 -37.95
N ILE A 294 -0.35 -11.87 -39.10
CA ILE A 294 0.90 -12.43 -39.63
C ILE A 294 1.27 -11.68 -40.91
N PRO A 295 2.57 -11.55 -41.20
CA PRO A 295 3.00 -10.87 -42.41
C PRO A 295 2.40 -11.55 -43.65
N VAL A 296 1.59 -10.81 -44.40
CA VAL A 296 1.42 -11.07 -45.83
C VAL A 296 2.72 -10.65 -46.49
N GLU A 297 3.09 -11.22 -47.63
CA GLU A 297 4.36 -10.90 -48.35
C GLU A 297 4.56 -9.38 -48.38
N GLY A 298 5.67 -8.89 -47.78
CA GLY A 298 6.02 -7.48 -47.64
C GLY A 298 5.53 -6.78 -46.35
N ALA A 299 4.74 -7.40 -45.49
CA ALA A 299 4.38 -6.83 -44.19
C ALA A 299 5.57 -6.88 -43.21
N LYS A 300 5.73 -5.78 -42.46
CA LYS A 300 6.85 -5.62 -41.53
C LYS A 300 6.46 -5.78 -40.06
N ARG A 301 5.28 -6.31 -39.77
CA ARG A 301 4.79 -6.51 -38.40
C ARG A 301 4.08 -7.85 -38.29
N ALA A 302 4.34 -8.58 -37.22
CA ALA A 302 3.54 -9.70 -36.76
C ALA A 302 2.92 -9.34 -35.39
N ALA A 303 1.77 -9.93 -35.07
CA ALA A 303 1.12 -9.73 -33.79
C ALA A 303 0.44 -11.01 -33.30
N PHE A 304 0.61 -11.29 -32.03
CA PHE A 304 0.01 -12.42 -31.33
C PHE A 304 -0.67 -11.92 -30.07
N TYR A 305 -1.80 -12.51 -29.75
CA TYR A 305 -2.52 -12.24 -28.52
C TYR A 305 -2.38 -13.41 -27.57
N VAL A 306 -1.87 -13.14 -26.38
CA VAL A 306 -1.64 -14.17 -25.36
C VAL A 306 -2.58 -13.94 -24.17
N GLU A 307 -3.21 -15.03 -23.70
CA GLU A 307 -4.03 -15.04 -22.49
C GLU A 307 -3.34 -15.89 -21.42
N PHE A 308 -3.40 -15.40 -20.19
CA PHE A 308 -2.76 -16.07 -19.06
C PHE A 308 -3.55 -15.87 -17.77
N THR A 309 -3.32 -16.76 -16.82
CA THR A 309 -3.67 -16.58 -15.42
C THR A 309 -2.39 -16.24 -14.68
N GLN A 310 -2.40 -15.20 -13.86
CA GLN A 310 -1.28 -14.86 -12.97
C GLN A 310 -1.68 -14.99 -11.51
N MET A 311 -0.72 -15.35 -10.67
CA MET A 311 -0.83 -15.31 -9.22
C MET A 311 0.23 -14.40 -8.66
N THR A 312 -0.17 -13.40 -7.88
CA THR A 312 0.76 -12.48 -7.23
C THR A 312 1.48 -13.13 -6.05
N SER A 313 2.52 -12.48 -5.53
CA SER A 313 3.21 -12.93 -4.31
C SER A 313 2.30 -13.08 -3.10
N GLU A 314 1.23 -12.29 -3.06
CA GLU A 314 0.24 -12.32 -1.98
C GLU A 314 -0.81 -13.43 -2.18
N GLY A 315 -0.77 -14.14 -3.32
CA GLY A 315 -1.69 -15.25 -3.63
C GLY A 315 -2.96 -14.83 -4.35
N TYR A 316 -3.06 -13.57 -4.80
CA TYR A 316 -4.18 -13.10 -5.62
C TYR A 316 -4.06 -13.64 -7.04
N ILE A 317 -5.15 -14.24 -7.53
CA ILE A 317 -5.22 -14.82 -8.88
C ILE A 317 -6.11 -13.94 -9.74
N THR A 318 -5.60 -13.59 -10.92
CA THR A 318 -6.35 -12.89 -11.96
C THR A 318 -5.99 -13.38 -13.33
N ASP A 319 -6.93 -13.28 -14.27
CA ASP A 319 -6.66 -13.50 -15.68
C ASP A 319 -6.23 -12.19 -16.33
N GLY A 320 -5.29 -12.33 -17.26
CA GLY A 320 -4.75 -11.21 -18.03
C GLY A 320 -4.52 -11.60 -19.48
N ASN A 321 -4.28 -10.59 -20.27
CA ASN A 321 -3.95 -10.76 -21.68
C ASN A 321 -3.07 -9.62 -22.18
N TYR A 322 -2.28 -9.91 -23.21
CA TYR A 322 -1.45 -8.92 -23.88
C TYR A 322 -1.38 -9.20 -25.40
N GLU A 323 -1.22 -8.14 -26.18
CA GLU A 323 -0.78 -8.26 -27.56
C GLU A 323 0.76 -8.20 -27.59
N ILE A 324 1.38 -9.19 -28.22
CA ILE A 324 2.82 -9.24 -28.47
C ILE A 324 3.05 -8.87 -29.92
N SER A 325 3.65 -7.72 -30.17
CA SER A 325 3.95 -7.21 -31.48
C SER A 325 5.43 -7.40 -31.83
N LEU A 326 5.72 -7.84 -33.05
CA LEU A 326 7.08 -8.08 -33.53
C LEU A 326 7.40 -7.27 -34.77
N LEU A 327 8.66 -6.85 -34.88
CA LEU A 327 9.24 -6.22 -36.06
C LEU A 327 10.55 -6.92 -36.44
N PRO A 328 10.90 -6.96 -37.76
CA PRO A 328 12.22 -7.42 -38.14
C PRO A 328 13.27 -6.37 -37.75
N ASN A 329 14.38 -6.81 -37.18
CA ASN A 329 15.53 -5.97 -36.87
C ASN A 329 16.32 -5.67 -38.18
N LYS A 330 17.46 -4.97 -38.06
CA LYS A 330 18.31 -4.62 -39.22
C LYS A 330 18.93 -5.85 -39.93
N GLN A 331 19.00 -6.97 -39.26
CA GLN A 331 19.48 -8.25 -39.77
C GLN A 331 18.35 -9.07 -40.40
N GLY A 332 17.11 -8.61 -40.31
CA GLY A 332 15.93 -9.31 -40.81
C GLY A 332 15.37 -10.36 -39.82
N GLU A 333 15.88 -10.41 -38.61
CA GLU A 333 15.39 -11.29 -37.55
C GLU A 333 14.19 -10.67 -36.86
N TRP A 334 13.13 -11.44 -36.58
CA TRP A 334 11.98 -10.97 -35.84
C TRP A 334 12.30 -10.79 -34.36
N LYS A 335 11.91 -9.64 -33.80
CA LYS A 335 12.12 -9.30 -32.40
C LYS A 335 10.86 -8.66 -31.82
N ILE A 336 10.61 -8.90 -30.52
CA ILE A 336 9.50 -8.31 -29.80
C ILE A 336 9.68 -6.79 -29.76
N ALA A 337 8.72 -6.08 -30.33
CA ALA A 337 8.73 -4.61 -30.43
C ALA A 337 7.77 -3.94 -29.41
N ASN A 338 6.77 -4.67 -28.92
CA ASN A 338 5.88 -4.23 -27.85
C ASN A 338 5.17 -5.43 -27.20
N ILE A 339 4.78 -5.25 -25.93
CA ILE A 339 3.85 -6.11 -25.18
C ILE A 339 2.87 -5.14 -24.47
N ASP A 340 1.60 -5.11 -24.88
CA ASP A 340 0.56 -4.19 -24.40
C ASP A 340 -0.85 -4.81 -24.31
#